data_634267f8ed3de66b8e9c4170a6479228
#
_entry.id   634267f8ed3de66b8e9c4170a6479228
#
_cell.length_a   1.000
_cell.length_b   1.000
_cell.length_c   1.000
_cell.angle_alpha   90.00
_cell.angle_beta   90.00
_cell.angle_gamma   90.00
#
_symmetry.space_group_name_H-M   'P 1'
#
loop_
_entity.id
_entity.type
_entity.pdbx_description
1 polymer ?
#
loop_
_entity_poly.entity_id
_entity_poly.type
_entity_poly.pdbx_seq_one_letter_code
_entity_poly.pdbx_strand_id
1 'polypeptide(L)' 'MPKLGHFSGSEICKILEQQGFQMVRQRGSHAVMQKRDDIATVTVPVPMHREVRIGTLSSIIRQSGAPRSAFET' A
#
# COMPACT_ATOMS: atom_id res chain seq x y z
N MET A 1 6.56 -21.67 0.13
CA MET A 1 5.53 -20.66 0.29
C MET A 1 5.98 -19.35 -0.30
N PRO A 2 5.11 -18.64 -1.02
CA PRO A 2 5.48 -17.33 -1.53
C PRO A 2 5.82 -16.37 -0.40
N LYS A 3 6.81 -15.53 -0.65
CA LYS A 3 7.24 -14.53 0.33
C LYS A 3 6.78 -13.16 -0.11
N LEU A 4 6.66 -12.25 0.85
CA LEU A 4 6.43 -10.86 0.52
C LEU A 4 7.65 -10.32 -0.23
N GLY A 5 7.40 -9.59 -1.30
CA GLY A 5 8.46 -8.99 -2.10
C GLY A 5 9.07 -7.79 -1.41
N HIS A 6 10.19 -7.34 -1.97
CA HIS A 6 10.82 -6.11 -1.53
C HIS A 6 10.40 -5.00 -2.49
N PHE A 7 9.69 -4.01 -1.96
CA PHE A 7 9.09 -2.95 -2.77
C PHE A 7 9.51 -1.58 -2.28
N SER A 8 9.60 -0.66 -3.22
CA SER A 8 9.66 0.76 -2.89
C SER A 8 8.27 1.26 -2.55
N GLY A 9 8.18 2.43 -1.92
CA GLY A 9 6.89 3.06 -1.68
C GLY A 9 6.10 3.27 -2.97
N SER A 10 6.80 3.70 -4.04
CA SER A 10 6.16 3.91 -5.34
C SER A 10 5.56 2.63 -5.89
N GLU A 11 6.27 1.52 -5.75
CA GLU A 11 5.77 0.23 -6.23
C GLU A 11 4.55 -0.23 -5.42
N ILE A 12 4.58 -0.01 -4.11
CA ILE A 12 3.43 -0.33 -3.25
C ILE A 12 2.22 0.49 -3.67
N CYS A 13 2.42 1.78 -3.96
CA CYS A 13 1.31 2.63 -4.42
C CYS A 13 0.71 2.10 -5.73
N LYS A 14 1.54 1.63 -6.66
CA LYS A 14 1.05 1.07 -7.91
C LYS A 14 0.23 -0.20 -7.67
N ILE A 15 0.69 -1.06 -6.76
CA ILE A 15 -0.06 -2.27 -6.43
C ILE A 15 -1.41 -1.89 -5.81
N LEU A 16 -1.41 -0.91 -4.90
CA LEU A 16 -2.65 -0.45 -4.28
C LEU A 16 -3.60 0.18 -5.31
N GLU A 17 -3.06 0.88 -6.30
CA GLU A 17 -3.89 1.42 -7.38
C GLU A 17 -4.63 0.32 -8.12
N GLN A 18 -3.97 -0.81 -8.35
CA GLN A 18 -4.61 -1.96 -8.98
C GLN A 18 -5.72 -2.54 -8.10
N GLN A 19 -5.68 -2.27 -6.81
CA GLN A 19 -6.71 -2.70 -5.86
C GLN A 19 -7.79 -1.65 -5.65
N GLY A 20 -7.78 -0.58 -6.43
CA GLY A 20 -8.80 0.46 -6.36
C GLY A 20 -8.44 1.67 -5.52
N PHE A 21 -7.21 1.76 -5.05
CA PHE A 21 -6.76 2.93 -4.30
C PHE A 21 -6.31 4.04 -5.22
N GLN A 22 -6.36 5.26 -4.73
CA GLN A 22 -5.84 6.45 -5.42
C GLN A 22 -4.99 7.24 -4.45
N MET A 23 -3.94 7.88 -4.96
CA MET A 23 -3.17 8.80 -4.15
C MET A 23 -3.96 10.10 -4.04
N VAL A 24 -4.38 10.44 -2.81
CA VAL A 24 -5.17 11.66 -2.58
C VAL A 24 -4.31 12.79 -2.04
N ARG A 25 -3.12 12.47 -1.54
CA ARG A 25 -2.24 13.48 -0.95
C ARG A 25 -0.84 12.91 -0.80
N GLN A 26 0.14 13.79 -0.82
CA GLN A 26 1.49 13.43 -0.41
C GLN A 26 1.95 14.43 0.64
N ARG A 27 2.41 13.93 1.77
CA ARG A 27 2.89 14.74 2.88
C ARG A 27 4.31 14.32 3.21
N GLY A 28 5.29 15.15 2.85
CA GLY A 28 6.68 14.82 3.06
C GLY A 28 7.03 13.52 2.35
N SER A 29 7.52 12.56 3.10
CA SER A 29 7.92 11.26 2.55
C SER A 29 6.79 10.22 2.55
N HIS A 30 5.55 10.63 2.81
CA HIS A 30 4.42 9.70 2.85
C HIS A 30 3.40 10.03 1.77
N ALA A 31 3.01 9.03 1.00
CA ALA A 31 1.88 9.13 0.09
C ALA A 31 0.65 8.60 0.81
N VAL A 32 -0.46 9.33 0.71
CA VAL A 32 -1.71 8.91 1.33
C VAL A 32 -2.57 8.29 0.25
N MET A 33 -2.79 7.00 0.35
CA MET A 33 -3.61 6.23 -0.58
C MET A 33 -4.99 6.03 0.01
N GLN A 34 -6.01 6.14 -0.82
CA GLN A 34 -7.38 6.07 -0.34
C GLN A 34 -8.24 5.29 -1.32
N LYS A 35 -9.09 4.44 -0.75
CA LYS A 35 -10.10 3.72 -1.51
C LYS A 35 -11.45 4.02 -0.90
N ARG A 36 -12.38 4.48 -1.72
CA ARG A 36 -13.74 4.81 -1.27
C ARG A 36 -14.74 3.89 -1.95
N ASP A 37 -15.67 3.39 -1.17
CA ASP A 37 -16.83 2.68 -1.69
C ASP A 37 -18.08 3.26 -1.03
N ASP A 38 -19.23 2.64 -1.27
CA ASP A 38 -20.51 3.17 -0.78
C ASP A 38 -20.64 3.11 0.74
N ILE A 39 -19.81 2.29 1.39
CA ILE A 39 -19.95 2.01 2.82
C ILE A 39 -18.82 2.62 3.62
N ALA A 40 -17.62 2.61 3.10
CA ALA A 40 -16.45 2.98 3.89
C ALA A 40 -15.37 3.65 3.05
N THR A 41 -14.49 4.36 3.74
CA THR A 41 -13.29 4.92 3.15
C THR A 41 -12.09 4.31 3.88
N VAL A 42 -11.16 3.74 3.13
CA VAL A 42 -9.94 3.17 3.68
C VAL A 42 -8.78 4.06 3.29
N THR A 43 -8.03 4.52 4.28
CA THR A 43 -6.89 5.42 4.05
C THR A 43 -5.63 4.73 4.56
N VAL A 44 -4.60 4.68 3.71
CA VAL A 44 -3.35 4.00 4.04
C VAL A 44 -2.18 4.93 3.71
N PRO A 45 -1.37 5.31 4.71
CA PRO A 45 -0.14 6.06 4.44
C PRO A 45 0.95 5.09 3.99
N VAL A 46 1.65 5.46 2.94
CA VAL A 46 2.75 4.65 2.39
C VAL A 46 4.03 5.46 2.43
N PRO A 47 5.07 5.00 3.16
CA PRO A 47 6.34 5.71 3.18
C PRO A 47 7.01 5.58 1.81
N MET A 48 7.44 6.70 1.27
CA MET A 48 8.04 6.75 -0.07
C MET A 48 9.53 6.50 0.01
N HIS A 49 9.90 5.39 0.59
CA HIS A 49 11.28 4.95 0.73
C HIS A 49 11.65 4.05 -0.44
N ARG A 50 12.94 3.95 -0.71
CA ARG A 50 13.45 3.06 -1.76
C ARG A 50 13.10 1.60 -1.49
N GLU A 51 13.14 1.21 -0.23
CA GLU A 51 12.77 -0.13 0.18
C GLU A 51 11.95 -0.03 1.46
N VAL A 52 10.72 -0.45 1.38
CA VAL A 52 9.81 -0.45 2.53
C VAL A 52 10.03 -1.75 3.29
N ARG A 53 10.24 -1.63 4.60
CA ARG A 53 10.49 -2.79 5.45
C ARG A 53 9.31 -3.73 5.46
N ILE A 54 9.58 -5.02 5.60
CA ILE A 54 8.56 -6.07 5.59
C ILE A 54 7.48 -5.82 6.65
N GLY A 55 7.88 -5.38 7.85
CA GLY A 55 6.92 -5.07 8.91
C GLY A 55 5.97 -3.95 8.52
N THR A 56 6.50 -2.92 7.88
CA THR A 56 5.67 -1.80 7.40
C THR A 56 4.76 -2.27 6.26
N LEU A 57 5.29 -3.07 5.34
CA LEU A 57 4.49 -3.63 4.25
C LEU A 57 3.35 -4.49 4.80
N SER A 58 3.62 -5.33 5.79
CA SER A 58 2.60 -6.16 6.42
C SER A 58 1.48 -5.31 7.01
N SER A 59 1.84 -4.19 7.66
CA SER A 59 0.85 -3.26 8.20
C SER A 59 0.00 -2.63 7.09
N ILE A 60 0.64 -2.25 5.98
CA ILE A 60 -0.06 -1.67 4.83
C ILE A 60 -1.05 -2.68 4.26
N ILE A 61 -0.65 -3.93 4.11
CA ILE A 61 -1.53 -4.99 3.61
C ILE A 61 -2.75 -5.13 4.53
N ARG A 62 -2.52 -5.17 5.83
CA ARG A 62 -3.59 -5.31 6.81
C ARG A 62 -4.53 -4.11 6.77
N GLN A 63 -4.00 -2.90 6.73
CA GLN A 63 -4.79 -1.68 6.73
C GLN A 63 -5.59 -1.53 5.45
N SER A 64 -5.02 -1.92 4.32
CA SER A 64 -5.65 -1.75 3.01
C SER A 64 -6.73 -2.79 2.74
N GLY A 65 -6.67 -3.93 3.41
CA GLY A 65 -7.56 -5.03 3.08
C GLY A 65 -7.22 -5.70 1.76
N ALA A 66 -6.12 -5.32 1.13
CA ALA A 66 -5.69 -5.92 -0.13
C ALA A 66 -5.22 -7.35 0.13
N PRO A 67 -5.32 -8.23 -0.88
CA PRO A 67 -4.85 -9.60 -0.70
C PRO A 67 -3.33 -9.62 -0.59
N ARG A 68 -2.82 -10.40 0.36
CA ARG A 68 -1.38 -10.54 0.56
C ARG A 68 -0.69 -11.00 -0.73
N SER A 69 -1.38 -11.82 -1.52
CA SER A 69 -0.82 -12.34 -2.77
C SER A 69 -0.43 -11.24 -3.77
N ALA A 70 -1.06 -10.07 -3.69
CA ALA A 70 -0.71 -8.95 -4.56
C ALA A 70 0.72 -8.44 -4.29
N PHE A 71 1.29 -8.76 -3.12
CA PHE A 71 2.61 -8.31 -2.69
C PHE A 71 3.61 -9.45 -2.57
N GLU A 72 3.26 -10.63 -3.03
CA GLU A 72 4.14 -11.80 -2.98
C GLU A 72 4.94 -11.92 -4.27
N THR A 73 6.13 -12.49 -4.13
CA THR A 73 6.98 -12.79 -5.29
C THR A 73 7.31 -14.27 -5.37
#